data_cf8ab5cb75ae43355e0e6c359203ae7e
#
_entry.id   cf8ab5cb75ae43355e0e6c359203ae7e
#
_cell.length_a   1.000
_cell.length_b   1.000
_cell.length_c   1.000
_cell.angle_alpha   90.00
_cell.angle_beta   90.00
_cell.angle_gamma   90.00
#
_symmetry.space_group_name_H-M   'P 1'
#
loop_
_entity.id
_entity.type
_entity.pdbx_description
1 polymer ?
#
loop_
_entity_poly.entity_id
_entity_poly.type
_entity_poly.pdbx_seq_one_letter_code
_entity_poly.pdbx_strand_id
1 'polypeptide(L)'
;RSSDLLIMPHSRYFTIPDDNVSKNLRIAGNNQVGTVLLRDASRHSTYTTGHLEYDTNTLQTEYYRDIQQGVLPQKPENYDSFGQPNNTWHVSAKSFFGNWTKLLLMQKHLPETVDYITALG
;
A
#
# COMPACT_ATOMS: atom_id res chain seq x y z
N ARG A 1 7.78 15.71 6.54
CA ARG A 1 7.40 15.10 7.84
C ARG A 1 7.38 13.59 7.71
N SER A 2 7.87 12.88 8.73
CA SER A 2 7.82 11.41 8.73
C SER A 2 6.38 10.89 8.68
N SER A 3 5.43 11.65 9.19
CA SER A 3 4.00 11.32 9.15
C SER A 3 3.39 11.38 7.75
N ASP A 4 4.09 12.02 6.80
CA ASP A 4 3.62 12.13 5.43
C ASP A 4 4.09 10.96 4.56
N LEU A 5 4.92 10.08 5.11
CA LEU A 5 5.44 8.91 4.39
C LEU A 5 4.48 7.74 4.51
N LEU A 6 4.12 7.18 3.37
CA LEU A 6 3.38 5.93 3.30
C LEU A 6 4.39 4.78 3.27
N ILE A 7 4.46 4.00 4.34
CA ILE A 7 5.31 2.81 4.42
C ILE A 7 4.42 1.59 4.18
N MET A 8 4.80 0.77 3.19
CA MET A 8 3.96 -0.32 2.72
C MET A 8 4.84 -1.52 2.35
N PRO A 9 4.55 -2.72 2.85
CA PRO A 9 5.25 -3.92 2.42
C PRO A 9 4.85 -4.30 0.99
N HIS A 10 5.81 -4.82 0.23
CA HIS A 10 5.61 -5.25 -1.15
C HIS A 10 6.05 -6.70 -1.34
N SER A 11 5.19 -7.48 -1.98
CA SER A 11 5.48 -8.85 -2.40
C SER A 11 4.90 -9.01 -3.81
N ARG A 12 5.72 -8.74 -4.83
CA ARG A 12 5.26 -8.72 -6.23
C ARG A 12 6.44 -8.89 -7.19
N TYR A 13 6.14 -9.30 -8.41
CA TYR A 13 7.14 -9.53 -9.45
C TYR A 13 7.31 -8.36 -10.42
N PHE A 14 6.39 -7.39 -10.43
CA PHE A 14 6.46 -6.23 -11.33
C PHE A 14 5.87 -4.98 -10.67
N THR A 15 6.20 -3.83 -11.25
CA THR A 15 5.75 -2.52 -10.78
C THR A 15 4.90 -1.84 -11.84
N ILE A 16 4.11 -0.85 -11.43
CA ILE A 16 3.42 0.04 -12.34
C ILE A 16 4.20 1.36 -12.34
N PRO A 17 4.95 1.67 -13.43
CA PRO A 17 5.68 2.93 -13.51
C PRO A 17 4.73 4.13 -13.38
N ASP A 18 5.17 5.17 -12.68
CA ASP A 18 4.36 6.38 -12.49
C ASP A 18 3.90 7.01 -13.80
N ASP A 19 4.74 6.93 -14.85
CA ASP A 19 4.44 7.51 -16.17
C ASP A 19 3.24 6.83 -16.86
N ASN A 20 2.91 5.62 -16.45
CA ASN A 20 1.79 4.85 -17.02
C ASN A 20 0.47 5.12 -16.32
N VAL A 21 0.46 6.00 -15.32
CA VAL A 21 -0.72 6.28 -14.51
C VAL A 21 -1.13 7.74 -14.68
N SER A 22 -2.42 7.96 -14.90
CA SER A 22 -2.96 9.31 -14.95
C SER A 22 -2.78 10.01 -13.61
N LYS A 23 -2.30 11.26 -13.65
CA LYS A 23 -1.98 12.02 -12.43
C LYS A 23 -3.18 12.24 -11.51
N ASN A 24 -4.38 12.29 -12.05
CA ASN A 24 -5.60 12.45 -11.26
C ASN A 24 -6.04 11.17 -10.54
N LEU A 25 -5.46 10.02 -10.90
CA LEU A 25 -5.71 8.74 -10.22
C LEU A 25 -4.65 8.41 -9.18
N ARG A 26 -3.41 8.89 -9.40
CA ARG A 26 -2.27 8.56 -8.56
C ARG A 26 -2.34 9.31 -7.23
N ILE A 27 -2.18 8.60 -6.13
CA ILE A 27 -2.09 9.20 -4.79
C ILE A 27 -0.65 9.08 -4.26
N ALA A 28 0.00 7.93 -4.39
CA ALA A 28 1.35 7.72 -3.87
C ALA A 28 2.18 6.81 -4.76
N GLY A 29 3.47 7.06 -4.80
CA GLY A 29 4.46 6.28 -5.54
C GLY A 29 5.79 7.03 -5.61
N ASN A 30 6.82 6.35 -6.14
CA ASN A 30 8.13 6.94 -6.42
C ASN A 30 8.82 6.18 -7.54
N ASN A 31 10.02 6.64 -7.94
CA ASN A 31 10.76 6.04 -9.05
C ASN A 31 11.25 4.62 -8.76
N GLN A 32 11.42 4.26 -7.50
CA GLN A 32 11.93 2.94 -7.10
C GLN A 32 10.85 1.87 -7.13
N VAL A 33 9.67 2.18 -6.62
CA VAL A 33 8.59 1.19 -6.46
C VAL A 33 7.42 1.42 -7.42
N GLY A 34 7.42 2.51 -8.18
CA GLY A 34 6.32 2.87 -9.06
C GLY A 34 5.13 3.42 -8.29
N THR A 35 3.97 3.43 -8.93
CA THR A 35 2.71 3.83 -8.29
C THR A 35 2.24 2.74 -7.33
N VAL A 36 1.96 3.09 -6.08
CA VAL A 36 1.56 2.12 -5.05
C VAL A 36 0.14 2.33 -4.54
N LEU A 37 -0.43 3.52 -4.73
CA LEU A 37 -1.77 3.83 -4.27
C LEU A 37 -2.48 4.70 -5.31
N LEU A 38 -3.67 4.25 -5.73
CA LEU A 38 -4.51 4.96 -6.71
C LEU A 38 -5.93 5.08 -6.17
N ARG A 39 -6.62 6.13 -6.59
CA ARG A 39 -8.04 6.31 -6.29
C ARG A 39 -8.80 6.74 -7.55
N ASP A 40 -9.85 6.02 -7.87
CA ASP A 40 -10.83 6.42 -8.87
C ASP A 40 -12.14 6.80 -8.17
N ALA A 41 -12.35 8.10 -7.99
CA ALA A 41 -13.51 8.62 -7.26
C ALA A 41 -14.82 8.31 -8.00
N SER A 42 -14.82 8.33 -9.35
CA SER A 42 -16.01 8.05 -10.14
C SER A 42 -16.51 6.62 -9.99
N ARG A 43 -15.60 5.69 -9.67
CA ARG A 43 -15.91 4.27 -9.45
C ARG A 43 -15.91 3.88 -7.99
N HIS A 44 -15.68 4.83 -7.08
CA HIS A 44 -15.55 4.57 -5.65
C HIS A 44 -14.52 3.47 -5.32
N SER A 45 -13.42 3.46 -6.09
CA SER A 45 -12.44 2.37 -6.02
C SER A 45 -11.07 2.88 -5.60
N THR A 46 -10.45 2.16 -4.67
CA THR A 46 -9.08 2.39 -4.22
C THR A 46 -8.26 1.16 -4.55
N TYR A 47 -7.07 1.37 -5.13
CA TYR A 47 -6.18 0.29 -5.57
C TYR A 47 -4.84 0.45 -4.88
N THR A 48 -4.29 -0.65 -4.36
CA THR A 48 -2.95 -0.70 -3.81
C THR A 48 -2.14 -1.79 -4.50
N THR A 49 -0.85 -1.56 -4.69
CA THR A 49 0.05 -2.58 -5.24
C THR A 49 0.89 -3.26 -4.16
N GLY A 50 0.87 -2.74 -2.93
CA GLY A 50 1.48 -3.34 -1.77
C GLY A 50 0.43 -3.87 -0.80
N HIS A 51 0.87 -4.28 0.39
CA HIS A 51 0.05 -5.06 1.31
C HIS A 51 0.06 -4.48 2.73
N LEU A 52 -0.73 -3.45 2.98
CA LEU A 52 -0.86 -2.86 4.32
C LEU A 52 -1.55 -3.81 5.32
N GLU A 53 -2.27 -4.83 4.83
CA GLU A 53 -2.94 -5.83 5.65
C GLU A 53 -2.00 -6.89 6.24
N TYR A 54 -0.74 -6.93 5.80
CA TYR A 54 0.21 -7.94 6.27
C TYR A 54 0.51 -7.81 7.75
N ASP A 55 0.57 -8.96 8.44
CA ASP A 55 1.14 -9.07 9.77
C ASP A 55 2.66 -8.99 9.72
N THR A 56 3.29 -8.81 10.87
CA THR A 56 4.74 -8.66 10.97
C THR A 56 5.51 -9.79 10.29
N ASN A 57 5.04 -11.03 10.36
CA ASN A 57 5.74 -12.19 9.85
C ASN A 57 5.31 -12.64 8.45
N THR A 58 4.34 -11.99 7.83
CA THR A 58 3.77 -12.46 6.56
C THR A 58 4.81 -12.49 5.43
N LEU A 59 5.58 -11.41 5.26
CA LEU A 59 6.63 -11.36 4.24
C LEU A 59 7.68 -12.46 4.43
N GLN A 60 8.08 -12.73 5.66
CA GLN A 60 9.03 -13.79 5.98
C GLN A 60 8.47 -15.16 5.61
N THR A 61 7.21 -15.40 5.94
CA THR A 61 6.53 -16.66 5.62
C THR A 61 6.45 -16.87 4.11
N GLU A 62 6.10 -15.83 3.35
CA GLU A 62 6.06 -15.91 1.89
C GLU A 62 7.43 -16.15 1.29
N TYR A 63 8.46 -15.48 1.79
CA TYR A 63 9.83 -15.63 1.33
C TYR A 63 10.31 -17.08 1.48
N TYR A 64 10.12 -17.67 2.65
CA TYR A 64 10.53 -19.07 2.89
C TYR A 64 9.69 -20.07 2.10
N ARG A 65 8.38 -19.81 1.95
CA ARG A 65 7.51 -20.64 1.09
C ARG A 65 8.05 -20.67 -0.34
N ASP A 66 8.39 -19.51 -0.88
CA ASP A 66 8.87 -19.41 -2.26
C ASP A 66 10.19 -20.13 -2.46
N ILE A 67 11.10 -20.04 -1.48
CA ILE A 67 12.35 -20.82 -1.49
C ILE A 67 12.06 -22.32 -1.54
N GLN A 68 11.13 -22.80 -0.70
CA GLN A 68 10.78 -24.23 -0.65
C GLN A 68 10.15 -24.71 -1.96
N GLN A 69 9.47 -23.83 -2.69
CA GLN A 69 8.86 -24.15 -3.98
C GLN A 69 9.83 -24.04 -5.16
N GLY A 70 11.10 -23.76 -4.90
CA GLY A 70 12.12 -23.63 -5.93
C GLY A 70 12.12 -22.28 -6.65
N VAL A 71 11.31 -21.33 -6.20
CA VAL A 71 11.38 -19.94 -6.66
C VAL A 71 12.59 -19.28 -6.01
N LEU A 72 13.26 -18.38 -6.74
CA LEU A 72 14.40 -17.61 -6.22
C LEU A 72 13.92 -16.19 -5.88
N PRO A 73 13.25 -15.99 -4.74
CA PRO A 73 12.74 -14.67 -4.38
C PRO A 73 13.87 -13.75 -3.93
N GLN A 74 13.71 -12.46 -4.19
CA GLN A 74 14.59 -11.47 -3.60
C GLN A 74 14.26 -11.34 -2.10
N LYS A 75 15.30 -11.30 -1.26
CA LYS A 75 15.12 -11.09 0.18
C LYS A 75 14.45 -9.72 0.42
N PRO A 76 13.41 -9.64 1.28
CA PRO A 76 12.78 -8.35 1.58
C PRO A 76 13.78 -7.34 2.11
N GLU A 77 13.79 -6.14 1.53
CA GLU A 77 14.62 -5.02 1.97
C GLU A 77 13.91 -4.25 3.08
N ASN A 78 14.70 -3.64 3.98
CA ASN A 78 14.19 -2.77 5.06
C ASN A 78 13.17 -3.44 5.97
N TYR A 79 13.23 -4.77 6.08
CA TYR A 79 12.25 -5.55 6.81
C TYR A 79 12.80 -6.09 8.12
N ASP A 80 14.06 -6.55 8.12
CA ASP A 80 14.69 -7.14 9.30
C ASP A 80 15.33 -6.06 10.17
N SER A 81 15.16 -6.19 11.47
CA SER A 81 15.88 -5.42 12.47
C SER A 81 16.55 -6.41 13.42
N PHE A 82 17.88 -6.38 13.48
CA PHE A 82 18.68 -7.30 14.29
C PHE A 82 18.35 -8.78 14.04
N GLY A 83 18.11 -9.13 12.77
CA GLY A 83 17.77 -10.50 12.38
C GLY A 83 16.33 -10.92 12.67
N GLN A 84 15.49 -9.99 13.11
CA GLN A 84 14.07 -10.24 13.39
C GLN A 84 13.19 -9.42 12.47
N PRO A 85 12.05 -9.96 12.01
CA PRO A 85 11.07 -9.17 11.26
C PRO A 85 10.62 -7.94 12.03
N ASN A 86 10.53 -6.82 11.32
CA ASN A 86 10.13 -5.55 11.89
C ASN A 86 8.97 -4.95 11.09
N ASN A 87 7.84 -4.74 11.77
CA ASN A 87 6.68 -4.10 11.14
C ASN A 87 6.83 -2.58 11.21
N THR A 88 7.31 -2.00 10.10
CA THR A 88 7.46 -0.55 9.96
C THR A 88 6.22 0.13 9.36
N TRP A 89 5.22 -0.65 8.93
CA TRP A 89 4.03 -0.14 8.23
C TRP A 89 2.78 -0.06 9.12
N HIS A 90 2.88 -0.39 10.40
CA HIS A 90 1.73 -0.46 11.30
C HIS A 90 0.95 0.87 11.36
N VAL A 91 1.64 2.00 11.48
CA VAL A 91 1.00 3.32 11.52
C VAL A 91 0.34 3.64 10.19
N SER A 92 1.01 3.36 9.06
CA SER A 92 0.45 3.55 7.72
C SER A 92 -0.80 2.70 7.53
N ALA A 93 -0.78 1.43 7.96
CA ALA A 93 -1.92 0.53 7.85
C ALA A 93 -3.11 1.05 8.66
N LYS A 94 -2.89 1.45 9.90
CA LYS A 94 -3.94 1.98 10.77
C LYS A 94 -4.58 3.24 10.18
N SER A 95 -3.76 4.16 9.67
CA SER A 95 -4.26 5.39 9.04
C SER A 95 -5.01 5.08 7.75
N PHE A 96 -4.46 4.22 6.91
CA PHE A 96 -5.07 3.86 5.61
C PHE A 96 -6.46 3.23 5.81
N PHE A 97 -6.55 2.19 6.60
CA PHE A 97 -7.83 1.48 6.80
C PHE A 97 -8.83 2.32 7.57
N GLY A 98 -8.38 3.11 8.54
CA GLY A 98 -9.25 4.05 9.26
C GLY A 98 -9.84 5.11 8.33
N ASN A 99 -9.04 5.70 7.47
CA ASN A 99 -9.49 6.71 6.51
C ASN A 99 -10.38 6.11 5.42
N TRP A 100 -10.07 4.90 4.96
CA TRP A 100 -10.91 4.21 3.99
C TRP A 100 -12.29 3.89 4.56
N THR A 101 -12.36 3.41 5.80
CA THR A 101 -13.63 3.17 6.49
C THR A 101 -14.44 4.46 6.61
N LYS A 102 -13.79 5.56 7.00
CA LYS A 102 -14.42 6.88 7.08
C LYS A 102 -14.99 7.32 5.72
N LEU A 103 -14.25 7.11 4.65
CA LEU A 103 -14.69 7.41 3.29
C LEU A 103 -15.93 6.60 2.91
N LEU A 104 -15.97 5.31 3.21
CA LEU A 104 -17.13 4.47 2.95
C LEU A 104 -18.38 4.96 3.68
N LEU A 105 -18.24 5.39 4.93
CA LEU A 105 -19.34 5.96 5.71
C LEU A 105 -19.84 7.28 5.11
N MET A 106 -18.92 8.12 4.66
CA MET A 106 -19.25 9.40 4.03
C MET A 106 -20.00 9.21 2.71
N GLN A 107 -19.61 8.23 1.90
CA GLN A 107 -20.22 7.97 0.58
C GLN A 107 -21.69 7.54 0.67
N LYS A 108 -22.17 7.08 1.79
CA LYS A 108 -23.59 6.79 2.00
C LYS A 108 -24.46 8.04 2.04
N HIS A 109 -23.86 9.19 2.32
CA HIS A 109 -24.58 10.44 2.58
C HIS A 109 -24.13 11.61 1.70
N LEU A 110 -23.09 11.43 0.88
CA LEU A 110 -22.48 12.48 0.08
C LEU A 110 -22.51 12.14 -1.42
N PRO A 111 -22.44 13.17 -2.30
CA PRO A 111 -22.32 12.96 -3.75
C PRO A 111 -21.07 12.13 -4.11
N GLU A 112 -21.13 11.48 -5.28
CA GLU A 112 -20.03 10.66 -5.81
C GLU A 112 -18.74 11.44 -6.09
N THR A 113 -18.78 12.76 -6.02
CA THR A 113 -17.62 13.63 -6.24
C THR A 113 -16.66 13.72 -5.06
N VAL A 114 -17.01 13.14 -3.89
CA VAL A 114 -16.11 13.09 -2.74
C VAL A 114 -15.00 12.08 -3.02
N ASP A 115 -13.75 12.55 -3.05
CA ASP A 115 -12.61 11.68 -3.31
C ASP A 115 -11.85 11.33 -2.03
N TYR A 116 -10.88 10.39 -2.17
CA TYR A 116 -10.12 9.88 -1.06
C TYR A 116 -9.26 10.97 -0.38
N ILE A 117 -8.68 11.87 -1.17
CA ILE A 117 -7.84 12.95 -0.65
C ILE A 117 -8.67 13.89 0.23
N THR A 118 -9.88 14.23 -0.21
CA THR A 118 -10.82 15.05 0.58
C THR A 118 -11.16 14.37 1.89
N ALA A 119 -11.39 13.07 1.89
CA ALA A 119 -11.70 12.30 3.09
C ALA A 119 -10.52 12.20 4.06
N LEU A 120 -9.28 12.23 3.56
CA LEU A 120 -8.07 12.23 4.40
C LEU A 120 -7.85 13.57 5.12
N GLY A 121 -8.34 14.65 4.55
CA GLY A 121 -8.25 15.97 5.17
C GLY A 121 -8.98 16.05 6.47
#